data_4d5aaf811f87eadc185beab502e56028
#
_entry.id   4d5aaf811f87eadc185beab502e56028
#
_cell.length_a   1.000
_cell.length_b   1.000
_cell.length_c   1.000
_cell.angle_alpha   90.00
_cell.angle_beta   90.00
_cell.angle_gamma   90.00
#
_symmetry.space_group_name_H-M   'P 1'
#
loop_
_entity.id
_entity.type
_entity.pdbx_description
1 polymer ?
#
loop_
_entity_poly.entity_id
_entity_poly.type
_entity_poly.pdbx_seq_one_letter_code
_entity_poly.pdbx_strand_id
1 'polypeptide(L)'
;MSSDPFAPFARKLAESGQPELVTETFRRAYERLRGGEQGTVSSRDITVVDDVAEIAELGRYRAAGIDALGRAVVLKLNGGLGTTMGLSQAKSLLPVKGDLTFLDIIVRQVLHLRRVHGVRLPLVLMNSFRTREDSARVLARYPELAGAIPGDFLQHRIPRILAADLTPVEWPPNREHEWCPPGHGDIYAALQTSGLLRALLDADVQYAFVSNSDNLGAVLEPEILGWIATEGVPFVMEVCDRSEADKKGGHLARRRDGRLMLREFSQCPPEELENFQDIGRWRYFNTNTLWLDLRALAKVLDRTGGVVELPLIVNR
;
A
#
# COMPACT_ATOMS: atom_id res chain seq x y z
N MET A 1 -19.69 26.39 25.06
CA MET A 1 -19.81 25.41 23.93
C MET A 1 -18.41 24.91 23.63
N SER A 2 -18.11 23.65 23.93
CA SER A 2 -16.80 23.07 23.56
C SER A 2 -16.73 23.03 22.05
N SER A 3 -15.79 23.78 21.44
CA SER A 3 -15.54 23.74 20.01
C SER A 3 -15.07 22.34 19.65
N ASP A 4 -15.61 21.76 18.55
CA ASP A 4 -15.13 20.46 18.03
C ASP A 4 -13.61 20.53 17.81
N PRO A 5 -12.80 19.76 18.53
CA PRO A 5 -11.34 19.82 18.44
C PRO A 5 -10.81 19.34 17.08
N PHE A 6 -11.63 18.64 16.29
CA PHE A 6 -11.31 18.26 14.91
C PHE A 6 -11.56 19.39 13.89
N ALA A 7 -12.35 20.41 14.24
CA ALA A 7 -12.74 21.47 13.30
C ALA A 7 -11.56 22.16 12.58
N PRO A 8 -10.39 22.44 13.23
CA PRO A 8 -9.23 22.98 12.53
C PRO A 8 -8.67 22.05 11.45
N PHE A 9 -8.66 20.74 11.70
CA PHE A 9 -8.23 19.73 10.72
C PHE A 9 -9.20 19.64 9.55
N ALA A 10 -10.50 19.60 9.81
CA ALA A 10 -11.53 19.56 8.76
C ALA A 10 -11.41 20.76 7.82
N ARG A 11 -11.19 21.95 8.36
CA ARG A 11 -10.96 23.18 7.58
C ARG A 11 -9.72 23.05 6.70
N LYS A 12 -8.58 22.62 7.29
CA LYS A 12 -7.32 22.47 6.58
C LYS A 12 -7.42 21.45 5.45
N LEU A 13 -8.12 20.32 5.65
CA LEU A 13 -8.38 19.31 4.63
C LEU A 13 -9.26 19.88 3.51
N ALA A 14 -10.35 20.56 3.82
CA ALA A 14 -11.24 21.20 2.84
C ALA A 14 -10.52 22.25 2.00
N GLU A 15 -9.75 23.15 2.64
CA GLU A 15 -8.94 24.17 1.95
C GLU A 15 -7.89 23.56 1.01
N SER A 16 -7.40 22.36 1.33
CA SER A 16 -6.43 21.63 0.49
C SER A 16 -7.09 20.77 -0.60
N GLY A 17 -8.43 20.77 -0.71
CA GLY A 17 -9.19 20.01 -1.70
C GLY A 17 -9.17 18.50 -1.48
N GLN A 18 -8.96 18.05 -0.23
CA GLN A 18 -9.05 16.62 0.08
C GLN A 18 -10.51 16.15 0.02
N PRO A 19 -10.76 14.94 -0.50
CA PRO A 19 -12.10 14.35 -0.51
C PRO A 19 -12.70 14.23 0.90
N GLU A 20 -14.03 14.32 1.01
CA GLU A 20 -14.75 14.18 2.28
C GLU A 20 -14.46 12.83 2.96
N LEU A 21 -14.31 11.76 2.18
CA LEU A 21 -13.93 10.44 2.67
C LEU A 21 -12.60 10.45 3.45
N VAL A 22 -11.62 11.24 2.99
CA VAL A 22 -10.33 11.41 3.69
C VAL A 22 -10.52 12.13 5.01
N THR A 23 -11.37 13.17 5.03
CA THR A 23 -11.71 13.92 6.25
C THR A 23 -12.36 13.01 7.28
N GLU A 24 -13.32 12.18 6.85
CA GLU A 24 -14.01 11.24 7.74
C GLU A 24 -13.09 10.14 8.26
N THR A 25 -12.27 9.55 7.39
CA THR A 25 -11.29 8.53 7.78
C THR A 25 -10.28 9.09 8.78
N PHE A 26 -9.78 10.30 8.54
CA PHE A 26 -8.85 10.96 9.44
C PHE A 26 -9.50 11.37 10.76
N ARG A 27 -10.78 11.82 10.76
CA ARG A 27 -11.54 12.09 11.97
C ARG A 27 -11.62 10.86 12.88
N ARG A 28 -11.96 9.69 12.32
CA ARG A 28 -12.04 8.44 13.10
C ARG A 28 -10.68 8.08 13.72
N ALA A 29 -9.60 8.20 12.95
CA ALA A 29 -8.25 7.96 13.46
C ALA A 29 -7.86 8.96 14.57
N TYR A 30 -8.19 10.24 14.39
CA TYR A 30 -7.96 11.29 15.39
C TYR A 30 -8.72 11.06 16.68
N GLU A 31 -10.00 10.67 16.60
CA GLU A 31 -10.83 10.37 17.79
C GLU A 31 -10.27 9.17 18.57
N ARG A 32 -9.82 8.13 17.88
CA ARG A 32 -9.13 6.97 18.50
C ARG A 32 -7.86 7.41 19.20
N LEU A 33 -7.03 8.25 18.56
CA LEU A 33 -5.82 8.81 19.14
C LEU A 33 -6.14 9.63 20.40
N ARG A 34 -7.15 10.51 20.33
CA ARG A 34 -7.61 11.30 21.49
C ARG A 34 -8.16 10.43 22.61
N GLY A 35 -8.78 9.31 22.28
CA GLY A 35 -9.24 8.31 23.25
C GLY A 35 -8.10 7.54 23.92
N GLY A 36 -6.84 7.83 23.59
CA GLY A 36 -5.65 7.21 24.18
C GLY A 36 -5.23 5.91 23.48
N GLU A 37 -5.80 5.59 22.31
CA GLU A 37 -5.33 4.45 21.52
C GLU A 37 -3.94 4.73 20.98
N GLN A 38 -2.98 3.89 21.32
CA GLN A 38 -1.59 4.01 20.85
C GLN A 38 -1.28 3.09 19.65
N GLY A 39 -2.22 2.22 19.30
CA GLY A 39 -2.05 1.25 18.23
C GLY A 39 -1.06 0.13 18.55
N THR A 40 -0.66 -0.02 19.82
CA THR A 40 0.28 -1.08 20.23
C THR A 40 -0.37 -2.46 20.23
N VAL A 41 0.42 -3.47 19.88
CA VAL A 41 0.02 -4.88 19.86
C VAL A 41 1.02 -5.66 20.70
N SER A 42 0.55 -6.20 21.84
CA SER A 42 1.41 -7.04 22.70
C SER A 42 1.59 -8.45 22.12
N SER A 43 2.77 -9.03 22.32
CA SER A 43 3.06 -10.42 21.99
C SER A 43 2.17 -11.44 22.73
N ARG A 44 1.51 -11.00 23.82
CA ARG A 44 0.53 -11.81 24.56
C ARG A 44 -0.81 -11.98 23.86
N ASP A 45 -1.12 -11.07 22.91
CA ASP A 45 -2.41 -11.04 22.20
C ASP A 45 -2.36 -11.71 20.83
N ILE A 46 -1.18 -12.20 20.44
CA ILE A 46 -0.92 -12.83 19.15
C ILE A 46 -0.15 -14.14 19.31
N THR A 47 -0.26 -14.99 18.30
CA THR A 47 0.49 -16.24 18.18
C THR A 47 1.25 -16.29 16.86
N VAL A 48 2.23 -17.17 16.76
CA VAL A 48 2.98 -17.45 15.54
C VAL A 48 2.07 -18.04 14.47
N VAL A 49 2.49 -17.90 13.23
CA VAL A 49 1.84 -18.47 12.05
C VAL A 49 2.84 -19.39 11.38
N ASP A 50 2.46 -20.65 11.18
CA ASP A 50 3.31 -21.67 10.56
C ASP A 50 2.66 -22.26 9.29
N ASP A 51 1.37 -21.97 9.08
CA ASP A 51 0.50 -22.53 8.06
C ASP A 51 0.25 -21.53 6.90
N VAL A 52 1.29 -21.12 6.18
CA VAL A 52 1.15 -20.32 4.97
C VAL A 52 1.32 -21.20 3.72
N ALA A 53 0.55 -20.87 2.66
CA ALA A 53 0.72 -21.52 1.37
C ALA A 53 2.08 -21.14 0.76
N GLU A 54 2.82 -22.14 0.28
CA GLU A 54 4.11 -21.92 -0.37
C GLU A 54 3.92 -21.79 -1.89
N ILE A 55 4.60 -20.81 -2.51
CA ILE A 55 4.49 -20.58 -3.96
C ILE A 55 4.85 -21.82 -4.78
N ALA A 56 5.77 -22.65 -4.29
CA ALA A 56 6.18 -23.90 -4.94
C ALA A 56 5.01 -24.91 -5.09
N GLU A 57 3.99 -24.81 -4.24
CA GLU A 57 2.80 -25.68 -4.27
C GLU A 57 1.71 -25.17 -5.22
N LEU A 58 1.84 -23.92 -5.70
CA LEU A 58 0.85 -23.27 -6.55
C LEU A 58 1.01 -23.57 -8.04
N GLY A 59 1.97 -24.40 -8.44
CA GLY A 59 2.26 -24.71 -9.85
C GLY A 59 1.06 -25.19 -10.65
N ARG A 60 0.12 -25.91 -10.00
CA ARG A 60 -1.14 -26.38 -10.62
C ARG A 60 -2.07 -25.23 -11.09
N TYR A 61 -1.93 -24.03 -10.56
CA TYR A 61 -2.76 -22.88 -10.91
C TYR A 61 -2.17 -22.01 -12.04
N ARG A 62 -0.95 -22.31 -12.52
CA ARG A 62 -0.27 -21.49 -13.52
C ARG A 62 -1.12 -21.25 -14.78
N ALA A 63 -1.76 -22.28 -15.32
CA ALA A 63 -2.60 -22.14 -16.52
C ALA A 63 -3.75 -21.16 -16.29
N ALA A 64 -4.48 -21.31 -15.19
CA ALA A 64 -5.57 -20.40 -14.82
C ALA A 64 -5.07 -18.96 -14.60
N GLY A 65 -3.85 -18.80 -14.09
CA GLY A 65 -3.23 -17.49 -13.92
C GLY A 65 -2.86 -16.81 -15.23
N ILE A 66 -2.34 -17.57 -16.20
CA ILE A 66 -2.08 -17.05 -17.55
C ILE A 66 -3.39 -16.58 -18.21
N ASP A 67 -4.46 -17.33 -18.08
CA ASP A 67 -5.78 -16.95 -18.60
C ASP A 67 -6.36 -15.71 -17.89
N ALA A 68 -5.99 -15.49 -16.63
CA ALA A 68 -6.43 -14.33 -15.84
C ALA A 68 -5.59 -13.08 -16.05
N LEU A 69 -4.40 -13.16 -16.67
CA LEU A 69 -3.48 -12.02 -16.85
C LEU A 69 -4.13 -10.82 -17.53
N GLY A 70 -4.99 -11.06 -18.53
CA GLY A 70 -5.71 -10.00 -19.24
C GLY A 70 -6.72 -9.23 -18.37
N ARG A 71 -7.04 -9.75 -17.17
CA ARG A 71 -7.94 -9.16 -16.18
C ARG A 71 -7.18 -8.65 -14.94
N ALA A 72 -5.87 -8.53 -15.01
CA ALA A 72 -5.03 -8.04 -13.93
C ALA A 72 -4.50 -6.63 -14.22
N VAL A 73 -4.11 -5.90 -13.16
CA VAL A 73 -3.36 -4.65 -13.20
C VAL A 73 -2.13 -4.76 -12.30
N VAL A 74 -1.00 -4.24 -12.76
CA VAL A 74 0.18 -4.03 -11.91
C VAL A 74 0.10 -2.64 -11.33
N LEU A 75 0.01 -2.53 -9.99
CA LEU A 75 -0.10 -1.28 -9.27
C LEU A 75 1.14 -1.10 -8.40
N LYS A 76 1.91 -0.04 -8.65
CA LYS A 76 3.14 0.24 -7.92
C LYS A 76 2.95 1.42 -6.97
N LEU A 77 3.27 1.21 -5.68
CA LEU A 77 3.29 2.25 -4.67
C LEU A 77 4.52 3.12 -4.87
N ASN A 78 4.33 4.35 -5.36
CA ASN A 78 5.39 5.25 -5.82
C ASN A 78 5.38 6.62 -5.13
N GLY A 79 4.88 6.68 -3.90
CA GLY A 79 4.80 7.92 -3.12
C GLY A 79 6.06 8.31 -2.36
N GLY A 80 7.00 7.37 -2.19
CA GLY A 80 8.20 7.56 -1.38
C GLY A 80 9.28 8.39 -2.05
N LEU A 81 9.79 9.39 -1.29
CA LEU A 81 11.00 10.14 -1.64
C LEU A 81 12.21 9.47 -1.00
N GLY A 82 13.35 9.54 -1.66
CA GLY A 82 14.63 9.07 -1.12
C GLY A 82 15.24 10.00 -0.05
N THR A 83 14.43 10.64 0.80
CA THR A 83 14.89 11.64 1.77
C THR A 83 15.90 11.10 2.77
N THR A 84 15.77 9.84 3.19
CA THR A 84 16.75 9.14 4.03
C THR A 84 18.10 8.92 3.33
N MET A 85 18.11 9.04 2.00
CA MET A 85 19.30 8.93 1.13
C MET A 85 19.73 10.31 0.58
N GLY A 86 19.19 11.41 1.13
CA GLY A 86 19.48 12.78 0.69
C GLY A 86 18.89 13.14 -0.68
N LEU A 87 17.92 12.41 -1.19
CA LEU A 87 17.33 12.62 -2.51
C LEU A 87 16.07 13.49 -2.43
N SER A 88 15.86 14.31 -3.45
CA SER A 88 14.66 15.16 -3.63
C SER A 88 13.64 14.56 -4.61
N GLN A 89 13.94 13.41 -5.22
CA GLN A 89 13.13 12.73 -6.24
C GLN A 89 12.58 11.40 -5.75
N ALA A 90 11.66 10.80 -6.53
CA ALA A 90 11.09 9.49 -6.23
C ALA A 90 12.18 8.41 -6.16
N LYS A 91 12.09 7.50 -5.19
CA LYS A 91 13.02 6.36 -5.07
C LYS A 91 13.06 5.51 -6.33
N SER A 92 11.93 5.36 -7.01
CA SER A 92 11.83 4.61 -8.27
C SER A 92 12.67 5.17 -9.42
N LEU A 93 13.17 6.39 -9.27
CA LEU A 93 14.03 7.05 -10.26
C LEU A 93 15.52 6.88 -9.99
N LEU A 94 15.87 6.18 -8.93
CA LEU A 94 17.27 5.81 -8.67
C LEU A 94 17.77 4.86 -9.77
N PRO A 95 18.98 5.08 -10.30
CA PRO A 95 19.61 4.16 -11.23
C PRO A 95 19.96 2.84 -10.53
N VAL A 96 19.67 1.72 -11.19
CA VAL A 96 19.88 0.36 -10.66
C VAL A 96 20.92 -0.38 -11.51
N LYS A 97 20.83 -0.24 -12.85
CA LYS A 97 21.72 -0.94 -13.78
C LYS A 97 22.01 -0.05 -14.99
N GLY A 98 23.24 0.46 -15.08
CA GLY A 98 23.59 1.48 -16.08
C GLY A 98 22.68 2.71 -15.89
N ASP A 99 22.06 3.17 -16.98
CA ASP A 99 21.14 4.31 -16.95
C ASP A 99 19.68 3.94 -16.62
N LEU A 100 19.41 2.66 -16.32
CA LEU A 100 18.07 2.18 -16.02
C LEU A 100 17.73 2.40 -14.56
N THR A 101 16.60 3.08 -14.33
CA THR A 101 16.01 3.28 -13.01
C THR A 101 15.16 2.07 -12.58
N PHE A 102 14.75 2.03 -11.30
CA PHE A 102 13.76 1.05 -10.85
C PHE A 102 12.50 1.09 -11.73
N LEU A 103 12.01 2.29 -12.06
CA LEU A 103 10.82 2.45 -12.87
C LEU A 103 11.00 1.93 -14.30
N ASP A 104 12.17 2.16 -14.92
CA ASP A 104 12.49 1.60 -16.26
C ASP A 104 12.44 0.06 -16.25
N ILE A 105 12.96 -0.56 -15.20
CA ILE A 105 12.97 -2.02 -15.08
C ILE A 105 11.55 -2.54 -14.87
N ILE A 106 10.76 -1.91 -14.01
CA ILE A 106 9.34 -2.27 -13.79
C ILE A 106 8.54 -2.18 -15.11
N VAL A 107 8.71 -1.09 -15.85
CA VAL A 107 8.07 -0.96 -17.17
C VAL A 107 8.44 -2.11 -18.10
N ARG A 108 9.72 -2.46 -18.17
CA ARG A 108 10.20 -3.56 -19.00
C ARG A 108 9.67 -4.93 -18.56
N GLN A 109 9.51 -5.16 -17.25
CA GLN A 109 8.89 -6.37 -16.71
C GLN A 109 7.44 -6.49 -17.21
N VAL A 110 6.66 -5.41 -17.10
CA VAL A 110 5.26 -5.40 -17.56
C VAL A 110 5.16 -5.57 -19.08
N LEU A 111 5.97 -4.87 -19.86
CA LEU A 111 6.00 -5.01 -21.32
C LEU A 111 6.45 -6.40 -21.76
N HIS A 112 7.35 -7.04 -21.01
CA HIS A 112 7.72 -8.43 -21.24
C HIS A 112 6.54 -9.39 -21.08
N LEU A 113 5.78 -9.27 -19.96
CA LEU A 113 4.59 -10.08 -19.73
C LEU A 113 3.52 -9.87 -20.82
N ARG A 114 3.27 -8.61 -21.22
CA ARG A 114 2.37 -8.30 -22.35
C ARG A 114 2.77 -9.02 -23.62
N ARG A 115 4.07 -8.98 -23.95
CA ARG A 115 4.59 -9.60 -25.18
C ARG A 115 4.55 -11.12 -25.15
N VAL A 116 4.94 -11.74 -24.02
CA VAL A 116 5.02 -13.20 -23.89
C VAL A 116 3.64 -13.82 -23.91
N HIS A 117 2.67 -13.17 -23.28
CA HIS A 117 1.32 -13.75 -23.11
C HIS A 117 0.26 -13.14 -24.07
N GLY A 118 0.63 -12.13 -24.87
CA GLY A 118 -0.30 -11.48 -25.80
C GLY A 118 -1.45 -10.74 -25.12
N VAL A 119 -1.25 -10.25 -23.90
CA VAL A 119 -2.31 -9.67 -23.06
C VAL A 119 -2.14 -8.16 -22.86
N ARG A 120 -3.24 -7.48 -22.53
CA ARG A 120 -3.20 -6.13 -21.97
C ARG A 120 -3.00 -6.27 -20.45
N LEU A 121 -1.91 -5.73 -19.96
CA LEU A 121 -1.62 -5.70 -18.51
C LEU A 121 -1.31 -4.24 -18.16
N PRO A 122 -2.26 -3.45 -17.63
CA PRO A 122 -2.01 -2.08 -17.25
C PRO A 122 -0.94 -1.98 -16.16
N LEU A 123 -0.07 -0.96 -16.27
CA LEU A 123 0.80 -0.50 -15.20
C LEU A 123 0.24 0.82 -14.69
N VAL A 124 0.00 0.91 -13.38
CA VAL A 124 -0.51 2.11 -12.72
C VAL A 124 0.37 2.45 -11.52
N LEU A 125 0.70 3.73 -11.37
CA LEU A 125 1.48 4.22 -10.24
C LEU A 125 0.59 4.95 -9.24
N MET A 126 0.67 4.58 -7.96
CA MET A 126 0.15 5.40 -6.87
C MET A 126 1.23 6.40 -6.48
N ASN A 127 1.12 7.62 -7.00
CA ASN A 127 2.08 8.69 -6.79
C ASN A 127 1.73 9.57 -5.59
N SER A 128 2.73 10.23 -5.02
CA SER A 128 2.54 11.45 -4.23
C SER A 128 2.61 12.69 -5.13
N PHE A 129 2.22 13.83 -4.58
CA PHE A 129 2.36 15.12 -5.28
C PHE A 129 3.80 15.40 -5.73
N ARG A 130 4.79 14.88 -4.98
CA ARG A 130 6.22 15.10 -5.25
C ARG A 130 6.81 14.13 -6.27
N THR A 131 6.18 12.97 -6.46
CA THR A 131 6.74 11.93 -7.32
C THR A 131 6.07 11.87 -8.70
N ARG A 132 4.88 12.48 -8.84
CA ARG A 132 4.03 12.34 -10.02
C ARG A 132 4.69 12.85 -11.30
N GLU A 133 5.17 14.10 -11.29
CA GLU A 133 5.72 14.74 -12.47
C GLU A 133 6.98 14.02 -12.97
N ASP A 134 7.90 13.69 -12.08
CA ASP A 134 9.13 12.98 -12.41
C ASP A 134 8.83 11.60 -12.99
N SER A 135 7.90 10.87 -12.38
CA SER A 135 7.49 9.54 -12.85
C SER A 135 6.80 9.63 -14.22
N ALA A 136 5.95 10.62 -14.43
CA ALA A 136 5.29 10.84 -15.72
C ALA A 136 6.28 11.07 -16.86
N ARG A 137 7.38 11.83 -16.61
CA ARG A 137 8.47 12.03 -17.59
C ARG A 137 9.16 10.71 -17.96
N VAL A 138 9.33 9.80 -17.02
CA VAL A 138 9.89 8.47 -17.32
C VAL A 138 8.90 7.64 -18.12
N LEU A 139 7.63 7.56 -17.69
CA LEU A 139 6.61 6.78 -18.41
C LEU A 139 6.38 7.26 -19.85
N ALA A 140 6.51 8.57 -20.11
CA ALA A 140 6.38 9.13 -21.45
C ALA A 140 7.41 8.58 -22.47
N ARG A 141 8.50 7.96 -22.01
CA ARG A 141 9.48 7.26 -22.88
C ARG A 141 8.99 5.91 -23.40
N TYR A 142 7.87 5.44 -22.86
CA TYR A 142 7.30 4.11 -23.15
C TYR A 142 5.86 4.22 -23.68
N PRO A 143 5.67 4.66 -24.92
CA PRO A 143 4.33 4.85 -25.52
C PRO A 143 3.51 3.55 -25.55
N GLU A 144 4.16 2.38 -25.50
CA GLU A 144 3.52 1.07 -25.46
C GLU A 144 2.69 0.85 -24.20
N LEU A 145 2.94 1.64 -23.14
CA LEU A 145 2.12 1.58 -21.91
C LEU A 145 0.75 2.21 -22.09
N ALA A 146 0.57 3.07 -23.10
CA ALA A 146 -0.68 3.77 -23.33
C ALA A 146 -1.88 2.81 -23.43
N GLY A 147 -3.00 3.18 -22.83
CA GLY A 147 -4.22 2.40 -22.82
C GLY A 147 -5.41 3.19 -22.29
N ALA A 148 -6.55 2.53 -22.13
CA ALA A 148 -7.77 3.16 -21.61
C ALA A 148 -7.72 3.44 -20.10
N ILE A 149 -6.86 2.72 -19.37
CA ILE A 149 -6.70 2.89 -17.92
C ILE A 149 -5.67 4.01 -17.67
N PRO A 150 -5.97 4.97 -16.77
CA PRO A 150 -4.98 5.98 -16.34
C PRO A 150 -3.69 5.34 -15.82
N GLY A 151 -2.54 5.87 -16.20
CA GLY A 151 -1.23 5.33 -15.79
C GLY A 151 -0.83 5.72 -14.36
N ASP A 152 -1.56 6.63 -13.72
CA ASP A 152 -1.31 7.01 -12.33
C ASP A 152 -2.56 7.54 -11.63
N PHE A 153 -2.49 7.55 -10.30
CA PHE A 153 -3.38 8.27 -9.40
C PHE A 153 -2.60 8.77 -8.18
N LEU A 154 -3.18 9.70 -7.43
CA LEU A 154 -2.51 10.29 -6.28
C LEU A 154 -2.95 9.63 -4.98
N GLN A 155 -1.98 9.35 -4.11
CA GLN A 155 -2.26 9.13 -2.68
C GLN A 155 -2.72 10.43 -2.04
N HIS A 156 -3.50 10.33 -0.96
CA HIS A 156 -3.94 11.47 -0.20
C HIS A 156 -2.83 12.04 0.69
N ARG A 157 -3.12 13.17 1.32
CA ARG A 157 -2.31 13.77 2.37
C ARG A 157 -3.19 14.15 3.55
N ILE A 158 -2.66 14.01 4.75
CA ILE A 158 -3.33 14.39 5.99
C ILE A 158 -2.46 15.39 6.75
N PRO A 159 -3.07 16.29 7.56
CA PRO A 159 -2.32 17.19 8.40
C PRO A 159 -1.54 16.43 9.47
N ARG A 160 -0.31 16.87 9.74
CA ARG A 160 0.44 16.41 10.91
C ARG A 160 -0.21 16.93 12.19
N ILE A 161 -0.10 16.16 13.25
CA ILE A 161 -0.66 16.44 14.57
C ILE A 161 0.49 16.82 15.52
N LEU A 162 0.38 17.90 16.24
CA LEU A 162 1.31 18.24 17.34
C LEU A 162 1.10 17.27 18.50
N ALA A 163 2.20 16.66 18.97
CA ALA A 163 2.13 15.68 20.05
C ALA A 163 1.76 16.31 21.41
N ALA A 164 1.98 17.63 21.57
CA ALA A 164 1.76 18.31 22.83
C ALA A 164 0.30 18.53 23.18
N ASP A 165 -0.53 18.85 22.18
CA ASP A 165 -1.92 19.30 22.38
C ASP A 165 -2.92 18.73 21.36
N LEU A 166 -2.44 17.90 20.46
CA LEU A 166 -3.20 17.27 19.37
C LEU A 166 -3.86 18.29 18.42
N THR A 167 -3.24 19.44 18.21
CA THR A 167 -3.65 20.42 17.20
C THR A 167 -2.93 20.20 15.86
N PRO A 168 -3.42 20.75 14.73
CA PRO A 168 -2.70 20.66 13.47
C PRO A 168 -1.38 21.44 13.52
N VAL A 169 -0.33 20.84 12.92
CA VAL A 169 0.95 21.54 12.75
C VAL A 169 0.79 22.73 11.83
N GLU A 170 1.34 23.87 12.24
CA GLU A 170 1.53 25.07 11.43
C GLU A 170 3.03 25.34 11.28
N TRP A 171 3.51 25.40 10.02
CA TRP A 171 4.91 25.62 9.72
C TRP A 171 5.07 26.64 8.57
N PRO A 172 4.91 27.95 8.85
CA PRO A 172 4.93 29.00 7.83
C PRO A 172 6.16 28.99 6.88
N PRO A 173 7.39 28.62 7.34
CA PRO A 173 8.55 28.59 6.45
C PRO A 173 8.42 27.59 5.29
N ASN A 174 7.68 26.46 5.50
CA ASN A 174 7.39 25.52 4.45
C ASN A 174 6.11 24.73 4.79
N ARG A 175 4.99 25.17 4.24
CA ARG A 175 3.68 24.58 4.51
C ARG A 175 3.54 23.11 4.07
N GLU A 176 4.40 22.61 3.21
CA GLU A 176 4.40 21.20 2.85
C GLU A 176 4.79 20.28 4.01
N HIS A 177 5.60 20.79 4.96
CA HIS A 177 5.97 20.05 6.16
C HIS A 177 4.81 19.90 7.16
N GLU A 178 3.71 20.59 6.96
CA GLU A 178 2.49 20.45 7.75
C GLU A 178 1.71 19.17 7.39
N TRP A 179 2.10 18.49 6.30
CA TRP A 179 1.41 17.35 5.74
C TRP A 179 2.25 16.08 5.78
N CYS A 180 1.55 14.95 5.84
CA CYS A 180 2.15 13.63 5.66
C CYS A 180 1.18 12.72 4.87
N PRO A 181 1.70 11.64 4.25
CA PRO A 181 0.82 10.62 3.68
C PRO A 181 0.13 9.83 4.81
N PRO A 182 -1.12 9.35 4.59
CA PRO A 182 -1.81 8.51 5.56
C PRO A 182 -1.17 7.15 5.79
N GLY A 183 -0.24 6.74 4.93
CA GLY A 183 0.37 5.42 4.88
C GLY A 183 -0.15 4.56 3.73
N HIS A 184 0.37 3.32 3.61
CA HIS A 184 0.04 2.43 2.49
C HIS A 184 -1.44 2.00 2.46
N GLY A 185 -2.11 1.97 3.61
CA GLY A 185 -3.54 1.67 3.70
C GLY A 185 -4.44 2.68 2.98
N ASP A 186 -3.91 3.85 2.62
CA ASP A 186 -4.60 4.85 1.81
C ASP A 186 -4.98 4.34 0.40
N ILE A 187 -4.34 3.29 -0.08
CA ILE A 187 -4.60 2.72 -1.41
C ILE A 187 -6.09 2.44 -1.64
N TYR A 188 -6.81 1.95 -0.63
CA TYR A 188 -8.22 1.61 -0.76
C TYR A 188 -9.08 2.86 -1.00
N ALA A 189 -8.89 3.89 -0.18
CA ALA A 189 -9.58 5.16 -0.33
C ALA A 189 -9.16 5.88 -1.63
N ALA A 190 -7.87 5.88 -1.96
CA ALA A 190 -7.34 6.54 -3.15
C ALA A 190 -7.84 5.88 -4.45
N LEU A 191 -7.94 4.55 -4.51
CA LEU A 191 -8.55 3.84 -5.64
C LEU A 191 -10.01 4.26 -5.86
N GLN A 192 -10.78 4.46 -4.78
CA GLN A 192 -12.17 4.88 -4.87
C GLN A 192 -12.30 6.35 -5.24
N THR A 193 -11.64 7.24 -4.54
CA THR A 193 -11.80 8.70 -4.71
C THR A 193 -11.24 9.22 -6.03
N SER A 194 -10.22 8.55 -6.59
CA SER A 194 -9.70 8.85 -7.92
C SER A 194 -10.59 8.37 -9.06
N GLY A 195 -11.59 7.52 -8.78
CA GLY A 195 -12.40 6.83 -9.79
C GLY A 195 -11.69 5.66 -10.48
N LEU A 196 -10.43 5.37 -10.12
CA LEU A 196 -9.64 4.32 -10.78
C LEU A 196 -10.23 2.93 -10.55
N LEU A 197 -10.75 2.63 -9.33
CA LEU A 197 -11.41 1.36 -9.06
C LEU A 197 -12.56 1.10 -10.06
N ARG A 198 -13.38 2.12 -10.29
CA ARG A 198 -14.49 2.04 -11.23
C ARG A 198 -13.99 1.85 -12.68
N ALA A 199 -13.01 2.63 -13.10
CA ALA A 199 -12.42 2.53 -14.44
C ALA A 199 -11.81 1.14 -14.71
N LEU A 200 -11.15 0.54 -13.71
CA LEU A 200 -10.62 -0.82 -13.79
C LEU A 200 -11.73 -1.85 -13.95
N LEU A 201 -12.77 -1.79 -13.12
CA LEU A 201 -13.90 -2.72 -13.17
C LEU A 201 -14.70 -2.61 -14.47
N ASP A 202 -14.91 -1.39 -14.97
CA ASP A 202 -15.60 -1.13 -16.26
C ASP A 202 -14.79 -1.67 -17.46
N ALA A 203 -13.45 -1.77 -17.31
CA ALA A 203 -12.56 -2.40 -18.30
C ALA A 203 -12.36 -3.91 -18.07
N ASP A 204 -13.19 -4.56 -17.23
CA ASP A 204 -13.11 -5.97 -16.82
C ASP A 204 -11.79 -6.36 -16.14
N VAL A 205 -11.07 -5.40 -15.54
CA VAL A 205 -9.91 -5.69 -14.69
C VAL A 205 -10.41 -6.09 -13.30
N GLN A 206 -10.09 -7.30 -12.87
CA GLN A 206 -10.63 -7.92 -11.64
C GLN A 206 -9.60 -8.04 -10.54
N TYR A 207 -8.32 -8.14 -10.88
CA TYR A 207 -7.25 -8.43 -9.94
C TYR A 207 -6.20 -7.33 -9.96
N ALA A 208 -5.77 -6.88 -8.79
CA ALA A 208 -4.65 -5.95 -8.67
C ALA A 208 -3.48 -6.62 -7.95
N PHE A 209 -2.32 -6.61 -8.60
CA PHE A 209 -1.04 -6.90 -8.00
C PHE A 209 -0.40 -5.60 -7.53
N VAL A 210 -0.24 -5.42 -6.23
CA VAL A 210 0.24 -4.19 -5.59
C VAL A 210 1.60 -4.44 -4.95
N SER A 211 2.57 -3.58 -5.23
CA SER A 211 3.89 -3.67 -4.58
C SER A 211 4.63 -2.33 -4.59
N ASN A 212 5.69 -2.24 -3.81
CA ASN A 212 6.55 -1.05 -3.79
C ASN A 212 7.29 -0.86 -5.13
N SER A 213 7.48 0.39 -5.52
CA SER A 213 8.22 0.75 -6.74
C SER A 213 9.75 0.64 -6.60
N ASP A 214 10.27 0.41 -5.42
CA ASP A 214 11.68 0.14 -5.12
C ASP A 214 11.97 -1.36 -4.84
N ASN A 215 10.97 -2.24 -5.04
CA ASN A 215 11.13 -3.68 -4.97
C ASN A 215 11.00 -4.32 -6.37
N LEU A 216 12.13 -4.59 -7.02
CA LEU A 216 12.17 -5.23 -8.33
C LEU A 216 11.89 -6.74 -8.28
N GLY A 217 12.07 -7.35 -7.13
CA GLY A 217 11.76 -8.77 -6.90
C GLY A 217 10.25 -9.03 -6.80
N ALA A 218 9.44 -8.00 -6.55
CA ALA A 218 7.98 -8.12 -6.56
C ALA A 218 7.46 -8.10 -8.01
N VAL A 219 7.34 -9.28 -8.59
CA VAL A 219 6.81 -9.52 -9.94
C VAL A 219 5.45 -10.21 -9.88
N LEU A 220 4.66 -10.02 -10.94
CA LEU A 220 3.37 -10.68 -11.04
C LEU A 220 3.58 -12.15 -11.41
N GLU A 221 3.25 -13.05 -10.46
CA GLU A 221 3.38 -14.49 -10.63
C GLU A 221 2.04 -15.11 -11.07
N PRO A 222 2.00 -15.77 -12.25
CA PRO A 222 0.77 -16.40 -12.72
C PRO A 222 0.21 -17.46 -11.76
N GLU A 223 1.06 -18.15 -11.02
CA GLU A 223 0.67 -19.18 -10.06
C GLU A 223 -0.22 -18.59 -8.95
N ILE A 224 0.18 -17.45 -8.40
CA ILE A 224 -0.57 -16.75 -7.35
C ILE A 224 -1.87 -16.19 -7.93
N LEU A 225 -1.82 -15.55 -9.10
CA LEU A 225 -3.01 -15.03 -9.78
C LEU A 225 -4.01 -16.14 -10.06
N GLY A 226 -3.54 -17.29 -10.56
CA GLY A 226 -4.38 -18.43 -10.85
C GLY A 226 -5.03 -19.04 -9.61
N TRP A 227 -4.29 -19.12 -8.52
CA TRP A 227 -4.84 -19.54 -7.22
C TRP A 227 -5.96 -18.61 -6.77
N ILE A 228 -5.72 -17.29 -6.76
CA ILE A 228 -6.71 -16.28 -6.41
C ILE A 228 -7.96 -16.40 -7.28
N ALA A 229 -7.77 -16.52 -8.60
CA ALA A 229 -8.86 -16.59 -9.57
C ALA A 229 -9.69 -17.88 -9.45
N THR A 230 -9.05 -19.00 -9.12
CA THR A 230 -9.70 -20.32 -9.03
C THR A 230 -10.42 -20.50 -7.70
N GLU A 231 -9.76 -20.13 -6.61
CA GLU A 231 -10.30 -20.35 -5.25
C GLU A 231 -11.16 -19.16 -4.77
N GLY A 232 -11.23 -18.06 -5.54
CA GLY A 232 -12.01 -16.87 -5.16
C GLY A 232 -11.48 -16.16 -3.93
N VAL A 233 -10.14 -16.13 -3.74
CA VAL A 233 -9.50 -15.52 -2.59
C VAL A 233 -9.56 -13.99 -2.74
N PRO A 234 -10.18 -13.25 -1.81
CA PRO A 234 -10.40 -11.80 -1.98
C PRO A 234 -9.15 -10.95 -1.74
N PHE A 235 -8.21 -11.46 -0.94
CA PHE A 235 -7.01 -10.75 -0.52
C PHE A 235 -5.87 -11.72 -0.21
N VAL A 236 -4.69 -11.44 -0.73
CA VAL A 236 -3.46 -12.16 -0.40
C VAL A 236 -2.35 -11.17 -0.09
N MET A 237 -1.54 -11.46 0.91
CA MET A 237 -0.30 -10.76 1.22
C MET A 237 0.86 -11.73 1.08
N GLU A 238 1.85 -11.38 0.26
CA GLU A 238 3.07 -12.16 0.16
C GLU A 238 4.00 -11.89 1.35
N VAL A 239 4.55 -12.96 1.87
CA VAL A 239 5.54 -12.92 2.95
C VAL A 239 6.76 -13.75 2.55
N CYS A 240 7.89 -13.48 3.16
CA CYS A 240 9.10 -14.30 3.03
C CYS A 240 9.68 -14.60 4.40
N ASP A 241 10.61 -15.56 4.45
CA ASP A 241 11.35 -15.82 5.67
C ASP A 241 12.16 -14.59 6.09
N ARG A 242 12.14 -14.27 7.37
CA ARG A 242 12.93 -13.15 7.92
C ARG A 242 14.41 -13.50 7.96
N SER A 243 15.22 -12.50 7.69
CA SER A 243 16.66 -12.51 7.86
C SER A 243 17.11 -11.54 8.94
N GLU A 244 18.39 -11.55 9.28
CA GLU A 244 18.98 -10.59 10.23
C GLU A 244 18.76 -9.11 9.80
N ALA A 245 18.67 -8.85 8.49
CA ALA A 245 18.40 -7.51 7.94
C ALA A 245 16.96 -7.04 8.21
N ASP A 246 16.02 -7.97 8.45
CA ASP A 246 14.58 -7.71 8.52
C ASP A 246 14.07 -7.55 9.96
N LYS A 247 14.96 -7.52 10.98
CA LYS A 247 14.59 -7.42 12.39
C LYS A 247 13.67 -6.25 12.74
N LYS A 248 13.73 -5.17 11.97
CA LYS A 248 12.89 -3.97 12.14
C LYS A 248 11.65 -3.96 11.25
N GLY A 249 11.46 -4.95 10.41
CA GLY A 249 10.30 -5.04 9.53
C GLY A 249 9.10 -5.71 10.20
N GLY A 250 7.90 -5.42 9.68
CA GLY A 250 6.67 -6.04 10.15
C GLY A 250 6.65 -7.55 9.94
N HIS A 251 6.01 -8.26 10.84
CA HIS A 251 5.89 -9.72 10.76
C HIS A 251 4.42 -10.18 10.80
N LEU A 252 4.17 -11.33 10.17
CA LEU A 252 2.87 -11.98 10.21
C LEU A 252 2.63 -12.59 11.58
N ALA A 253 1.40 -12.45 12.08
CA ALA A 253 0.95 -13.04 13.33
C ALA A 253 -0.52 -13.45 13.23
N ARG A 254 -0.99 -14.27 14.16
CA ARG A 254 -2.39 -14.65 14.30
C ARG A 254 -2.96 -14.06 15.60
N ARG A 255 -4.06 -13.36 15.52
CA ARG A 255 -4.79 -12.84 16.67
C ARG A 255 -5.49 -13.96 17.42
N ARG A 256 -5.88 -13.71 18.66
CA ARG A 256 -6.64 -14.68 19.48
C ARG A 256 -7.99 -15.07 18.87
N ASP A 257 -8.58 -14.22 18.04
CA ASP A 257 -9.82 -14.50 17.30
C ASP A 257 -9.60 -15.33 16.00
N GLY A 258 -8.37 -15.81 15.77
CA GLY A 258 -7.97 -16.64 14.62
C GLY A 258 -7.60 -15.86 13.37
N ARG A 259 -7.88 -14.56 13.30
CA ARG A 259 -7.56 -13.74 12.13
C ARG A 259 -6.06 -13.46 12.03
N LEU A 260 -5.55 -13.48 10.80
CA LEU A 260 -4.20 -13.04 10.49
C LEU A 260 -4.08 -11.53 10.66
N MET A 261 -2.92 -11.08 11.06
CA MET A 261 -2.57 -9.67 11.12
C MET A 261 -1.09 -9.45 10.82
N LEU A 262 -0.79 -8.28 10.30
CA LEU A 262 0.56 -7.76 10.24
C LEU A 262 0.82 -6.95 11.52
N ARG A 263 1.91 -7.25 12.23
CA ARG A 263 2.40 -6.45 13.36
C ARG A 263 3.61 -5.68 12.93
N GLU A 264 3.48 -4.36 12.87
CA GLU A 264 4.57 -3.46 12.50
C GLU A 264 5.46 -3.11 13.71
N PHE A 265 6.69 -2.71 13.43
CA PHE A 265 7.65 -2.28 14.46
C PHE A 265 7.10 -1.16 15.34
N SER A 266 6.40 -0.18 14.74
CA SER A 266 5.76 0.93 15.45
C SER A 266 4.62 0.51 16.39
N GLN A 267 4.11 -0.72 16.25
CA GLN A 267 3.08 -1.30 17.12
C GLN A 267 3.67 -2.15 18.25
N CYS A 268 5.00 -2.32 18.28
CA CYS A 268 5.66 -3.09 19.31
C CYS A 268 5.83 -2.26 20.59
N PRO A 269 5.34 -2.72 21.77
CA PRO A 269 5.69 -2.11 23.03
C PRO A 269 7.22 -2.11 23.20
N PRO A 270 7.83 -1.01 23.71
CA PRO A 270 9.29 -0.91 23.86
C PRO A 270 9.91 -2.06 24.64
N GLU A 271 9.23 -2.55 25.67
CA GLU A 271 9.67 -3.66 26.53
C GLU A 271 9.62 -5.03 25.83
N GLU A 272 8.96 -5.14 24.69
CA GLU A 272 8.86 -6.36 23.89
C GLU A 272 9.77 -6.39 22.67
N LEU A 273 10.67 -5.42 22.53
CA LEU A 273 11.47 -5.23 21.32
C LEU A 273 12.34 -6.45 20.98
N GLU A 274 12.96 -7.06 21.97
CA GLU A 274 13.76 -8.28 21.80
C GLU A 274 12.90 -9.44 21.25
N ASN A 275 11.70 -9.61 21.82
CA ASN A 275 10.74 -10.60 21.34
C ASN A 275 10.27 -10.32 19.90
N PHE A 276 10.01 -9.04 19.57
CA PHE A 276 9.61 -8.65 18.20
C PHE A 276 10.70 -8.97 17.17
N GLN A 277 11.97 -8.80 17.56
CA GLN A 277 13.14 -9.02 16.71
C GLN A 277 13.61 -10.47 16.62
N ASP A 278 12.97 -11.38 17.37
CA ASP A 278 13.26 -12.81 17.31
C ASP A 278 12.76 -13.41 15.98
N ILE A 279 13.66 -13.52 15.01
CA ILE A 279 13.36 -14.06 13.66
C ILE A 279 13.08 -15.57 13.69
N GLY A 280 13.56 -16.28 14.70
CA GLY A 280 13.26 -17.70 14.89
C GLY A 280 11.83 -17.93 15.34
N ARG A 281 11.27 -16.99 16.10
CA ARG A 281 9.88 -17.02 16.56
C ARG A 281 8.91 -16.45 15.53
N TRP A 282 9.20 -15.26 14.99
CA TRP A 282 8.35 -14.55 14.03
C TRP A 282 8.95 -14.71 12.64
N ARG A 283 8.68 -15.86 12.03
CA ARG A 283 9.35 -16.31 10.80
C ARG A 283 9.07 -15.41 9.59
N TYR A 284 7.82 -14.94 9.43
CA TYR A 284 7.38 -14.33 8.18
C TYR A 284 7.45 -12.82 8.18
N PHE A 285 8.23 -12.27 7.23
CA PHE A 285 8.39 -10.85 6.97
C PHE A 285 7.37 -10.33 5.96
N ASN A 286 6.84 -9.14 6.20
CA ASN A 286 5.97 -8.44 5.26
C ASN A 286 6.77 -7.82 4.11
N THR A 287 6.58 -8.32 2.90
CA THR A 287 7.20 -7.76 1.68
C THR A 287 6.48 -6.54 1.14
N ASN A 288 5.32 -6.18 1.72
CA ASN A 288 4.38 -5.18 1.23
C ASN A 288 3.92 -5.44 -0.22
N THR A 289 3.79 -6.72 -0.57
CA THR A 289 3.26 -7.20 -1.84
C THR A 289 1.88 -7.77 -1.61
N LEU A 290 0.87 -7.21 -2.27
CA LEU A 290 -0.54 -7.52 -2.04
C LEU A 290 -1.21 -7.92 -3.35
N TRP A 291 -2.24 -8.77 -3.23
CA TRP A 291 -3.14 -9.12 -4.29
C TRP A 291 -4.57 -8.85 -3.85
N LEU A 292 -5.32 -8.18 -4.69
CA LEU A 292 -6.68 -7.77 -4.39
C LEU A 292 -7.63 -8.28 -5.49
N ASP A 293 -8.74 -8.91 -5.09
CA ASP A 293 -9.92 -8.99 -5.94
C ASP A 293 -10.65 -7.64 -5.86
N LEU A 294 -10.64 -6.90 -6.96
CA LEU A 294 -11.22 -5.54 -7.04
C LEU A 294 -12.74 -5.55 -6.89
N ARG A 295 -13.43 -6.65 -7.29
CA ARG A 295 -14.87 -6.82 -7.10
C ARG A 295 -15.20 -7.04 -5.62
N ALA A 296 -14.36 -7.82 -4.93
CA ALA A 296 -14.50 -8.00 -3.49
C ALA A 296 -14.21 -6.70 -2.73
N LEU A 297 -13.17 -5.97 -3.14
CA LEU A 297 -12.86 -4.66 -2.58
C LEU A 297 -14.03 -3.67 -2.77
N ALA A 298 -14.60 -3.56 -3.97
CA ALA A 298 -15.74 -2.70 -4.24
C ALA A 298 -16.93 -3.02 -3.31
N LYS A 299 -17.26 -4.29 -3.13
CA LYS A 299 -18.33 -4.72 -2.21
C LYS A 299 -18.05 -4.34 -0.75
N VAL A 300 -16.79 -4.36 -0.32
CA VAL A 300 -16.42 -3.92 1.03
C VAL A 300 -16.62 -2.41 1.16
N LEU A 301 -16.09 -1.63 0.20
CA LEU A 301 -16.21 -0.18 0.19
C LEU A 301 -17.67 0.28 0.15
N ASP A 302 -18.51 -0.34 -0.67
CA ASP A 302 -19.96 -0.05 -0.73
C ASP A 302 -20.64 -0.26 0.63
N ARG A 303 -20.31 -1.35 1.34
CA ARG A 303 -20.89 -1.67 2.65
C ARG A 303 -20.42 -0.78 3.79
N THR A 304 -19.21 -0.25 3.68
CA THR A 304 -18.54 0.55 4.73
C THR A 304 -18.56 2.04 4.47
N GLY A 305 -19.29 2.50 3.43
CA GLY A 305 -19.30 3.90 3.04
C GLY A 305 -17.94 4.40 2.55
N GLY A 306 -17.15 3.51 1.94
CA GLY A 306 -15.83 3.83 1.37
C GLY A 306 -14.65 3.70 2.34
N VAL A 307 -14.90 3.41 3.62
CA VAL A 307 -13.86 3.35 4.65
C VAL A 307 -13.49 1.89 4.94
N VAL A 308 -12.22 1.53 4.69
CA VAL A 308 -11.65 0.30 5.20
C VAL A 308 -11.03 0.60 6.56
N GLU A 309 -11.61 0.05 7.63
CA GLU A 309 -11.05 0.21 8.97
C GLU A 309 -9.75 -0.59 9.12
N LEU A 310 -8.66 0.14 9.24
CA LEU A 310 -7.34 -0.41 9.50
C LEU A 310 -6.90 -0.14 10.96
N PRO A 311 -6.03 -0.97 11.52
CA PRO A 311 -5.40 -0.68 12.80
C PRO A 311 -4.71 0.69 12.79
N LEU A 312 -4.86 1.45 13.90
CA LEU A 312 -4.16 2.73 14.03
C LEU A 312 -2.65 2.48 14.20
N ILE A 313 -1.85 3.21 13.44
CA ILE A 313 -0.40 3.28 13.61
C ILE A 313 -0.03 4.72 13.91
N VAL A 314 0.62 4.94 15.05
CA VAL A 314 1.08 6.27 15.48
C VAL A 314 2.59 6.35 15.32
N ASN A 315 3.06 7.19 14.41
CA ASN A 315 4.48 7.49 14.21
C ASN A 315 4.82 8.84 14.86
N ARG A 316 5.86 8.88 15.70
CA ARG A 316 6.33 10.08 16.40
C ARG A 316 7.64 10.58 15.82
#